data_2692b0c78b143e9d5b6330abaf8c4eb7
#
_entry.id   2692b0c78b143e9d5b6330abaf8c4eb7
#
_cell.length_a   1.000
_cell.length_b   1.000
_cell.length_c   1.000
_cell.angle_alpha   90.00
_cell.angle_beta   90.00
_cell.angle_gamma   90.00
#
_symmetry.space_group_name_H-M   'P 1'
#
loop_
_entity.id
_entity.type
_entity.pdbx_description
1 polymer ?
#
loop_
_entity_poly.entity_id
_entity_poly.type
_entity_poly.pdbx_seq_one_letter_code
_entity_poly.pdbx_strand_id
1 'polypeptide(L)'
;MTDIFIIAAKRSAIGGYGGSLKDTTPVDLAIPVAQAAIEQSGLPAAAIDHAVYGHVIHTEPRDMYSPRCISIAAGLADSAPAFQVNRLCGSGLQAIVSAVQLIQLSDAKAVLAGGVEVMSRGPYILPTHRWGARMGDSGVIDMMVGALHDPFGIGHMGITAENVAQDYDISRASMDEFAAESQARASTAQSAGYFKDQIVPMTVKQGRKDVHFESDEFIRGETTVESLSTLRPAFAKDGLVTAGNSSGINDGTASLILADADKIASHNATPLARIVSYGFGGVPARVMGMGPVPASQMALERAGLTVNDLAVVESNEAFAAQACAVSKQLGLDASIVNPNGGAIALGHPVGATGAIIMTKLVYELRRRGERYGMATMCIGGGQGISIIIDTKL
;
A
#
# COMPACT_ATOMS: atom_id res chain seq x y z
N MET A 1 -24.83 12.96 -1.01
CA MET A 1 -23.39 13.08 -0.69
C MET A 1 -22.69 13.59 -1.93
N THR A 2 -21.71 14.47 -1.81
CA THR A 2 -20.93 14.97 -2.95
C THR A 2 -20.14 13.80 -3.57
N ASP A 3 -20.23 13.65 -4.89
CA ASP A 3 -19.43 12.68 -5.62
C ASP A 3 -17.96 13.10 -5.58
N ILE A 4 -17.09 12.15 -5.27
CA ILE A 4 -15.64 12.37 -5.15
C ILE A 4 -14.93 11.47 -6.12
N PHE A 5 -14.02 12.05 -6.87
CA PHE A 5 -13.32 11.39 -7.95
C PHE A 5 -11.81 11.35 -7.72
N ILE A 6 -11.18 10.26 -8.12
CA ILE A 6 -9.75 10.17 -8.37
C ILE A 6 -9.51 10.72 -9.76
N ILE A 7 -8.73 11.79 -9.88
CA ILE A 7 -8.41 12.43 -11.16
C ILE A 7 -6.96 12.22 -11.59
N ALA A 8 -6.13 11.74 -10.67
CA ALA A 8 -4.76 11.32 -10.96
C ALA A 8 -4.34 10.21 -10.00
N ALA A 9 -3.46 9.32 -10.48
CA ALA A 9 -2.87 8.26 -9.68
C ALA A 9 -1.50 7.86 -10.26
N LYS A 10 -0.43 8.06 -9.50
CA LYS A 10 0.95 7.74 -9.87
C LYS A 10 1.67 7.04 -8.72
N ARG A 11 2.67 6.22 -9.04
CA ARG A 11 3.53 5.56 -8.07
C ARG A 11 4.99 5.53 -8.50
N SER A 12 5.90 5.33 -7.59
CA SER A 12 7.23 4.86 -7.93
C SER A 12 7.19 3.39 -8.37
N ALA A 13 8.22 2.90 -9.00
CA ALA A 13 8.54 1.49 -8.90
C ALA A 13 8.81 1.12 -7.43
N ILE A 14 8.69 -0.16 -7.08
CA ILE A 14 8.90 -0.66 -5.72
C ILE A 14 10.32 -1.21 -5.61
N GLY A 15 11.08 -0.67 -4.65
CA GLY A 15 12.44 -1.09 -4.35
C GLY A 15 12.48 -2.30 -3.42
N GLY A 16 13.49 -3.14 -3.59
CA GLY A 16 13.82 -4.20 -2.64
C GLY A 16 14.51 -3.66 -1.39
N TYR A 17 14.49 -4.42 -0.29
CA TYR A 17 15.24 -4.07 0.92
C TYR A 17 16.74 -3.99 0.64
N GLY A 18 17.33 -2.85 0.98
CA GLY A 18 18.73 -2.55 0.67
C GLY A 18 19.02 -2.36 -0.83
N GLY A 19 17.97 -2.26 -1.67
CA GLY A 19 18.04 -2.08 -3.13
C GLY A 19 18.25 -0.65 -3.58
N SER A 20 17.70 -0.30 -4.74
CA SER A 20 17.94 0.98 -5.42
C SER A 20 17.49 2.21 -4.63
N LEU A 21 16.48 2.09 -3.76
CA LEU A 21 15.90 3.20 -3.01
C LEU A 21 16.50 3.41 -1.61
N LYS A 22 17.40 2.55 -1.13
CA LYS A 22 17.91 2.55 0.25
C LYS A 22 18.56 3.87 0.70
N ASP A 23 19.12 4.62 -0.22
CA ASP A 23 19.78 5.89 0.06
C ASP A 23 18.88 7.11 -0.20
N THR A 24 17.65 6.90 -0.68
CA THR A 24 16.65 7.94 -0.95
C THR A 24 15.78 8.16 0.29
N THR A 25 15.63 9.43 0.71
CA THR A 25 14.73 9.72 1.85
C THR A 25 13.27 9.60 1.45
N PRO A 26 12.35 9.29 2.39
CA PRO A 26 10.92 9.20 2.08
C PRO A 26 10.36 10.45 1.38
N VAL A 27 10.72 11.62 1.89
CA VAL A 27 10.25 12.90 1.29
C VAL A 27 10.76 13.07 -0.14
N ASP A 28 12.07 12.83 -0.37
CA ASP A 28 12.66 13.02 -1.70
C ASP A 28 12.17 11.97 -2.70
N LEU A 29 11.81 10.77 -2.24
CA LEU A 29 11.15 9.74 -3.06
C LEU A 29 9.75 10.16 -3.51
N ALA A 30 8.97 10.79 -2.61
CA ALA A 30 7.57 11.10 -2.87
C ALA A 30 7.36 12.36 -3.72
N ILE A 31 8.28 13.34 -3.67
CA ILE A 31 8.14 14.62 -4.40
C ILE A 31 7.91 14.41 -5.91
N PRO A 32 8.75 13.70 -6.67
CA PRO A 32 8.54 13.53 -8.11
C PRO A 32 7.25 12.78 -8.44
N VAL A 33 6.81 11.87 -7.59
CA VAL A 33 5.55 11.14 -7.78
C VAL A 33 4.34 12.05 -7.52
N ALA A 34 4.41 12.91 -6.51
CA ALA A 34 3.39 13.93 -6.26
C ALA A 34 3.29 14.93 -7.41
N GLN A 35 4.42 15.41 -7.92
CA GLN A 35 4.48 16.31 -9.08
C GLN A 35 3.84 15.66 -10.33
N ALA A 36 4.17 14.41 -10.62
CA ALA A 36 3.59 13.68 -11.75
C ALA A 36 2.07 13.44 -11.58
N ALA A 37 1.59 13.22 -10.36
CA ALA A 37 0.15 13.12 -10.08
C ALA A 37 -0.55 14.48 -10.27
N ILE A 38 0.05 15.57 -9.83
CA ILE A 38 -0.48 16.93 -10.05
C ILE A 38 -0.55 17.23 -11.54
N GLU A 39 0.52 16.96 -12.29
CA GLU A 39 0.56 17.14 -13.75
C GLU A 39 -0.55 16.32 -14.44
N GLN A 40 -0.69 15.04 -14.09
CA GLN A 40 -1.71 14.17 -14.66
C GLN A 40 -3.14 14.69 -14.35
N SER A 41 -3.35 15.31 -13.21
CA SER A 41 -4.67 15.80 -12.79
C SER A 41 -5.21 16.95 -13.66
N GLY A 42 -4.32 17.68 -14.35
CA GLY A 42 -4.65 18.92 -15.06
C GLY A 42 -4.95 20.11 -14.16
N LEU A 43 -4.88 19.95 -12.83
CA LEU A 43 -5.06 21.05 -11.89
C LEU A 43 -3.74 21.83 -11.70
N PRO A 44 -3.77 23.17 -11.61
CA PRO A 44 -2.64 23.92 -11.04
C PRO A 44 -2.37 23.44 -9.62
N ALA A 45 -1.11 23.28 -9.23
CA ALA A 45 -0.76 22.84 -7.88
C ALA A 45 -1.40 23.73 -6.78
N ALA A 46 -1.48 25.03 -7.02
CA ALA A 46 -2.13 25.99 -6.12
C ALA A 46 -3.66 25.83 -5.98
N ALA A 47 -4.29 25.03 -6.83
CA ALA A 47 -5.71 24.69 -6.76
C ALA A 47 -6.00 23.45 -5.89
N ILE A 48 -4.96 22.79 -5.37
CA ILE A 48 -5.07 21.67 -4.43
C ILE A 48 -5.06 22.23 -3.02
N ASP A 49 -6.11 21.95 -2.26
CA ASP A 49 -6.43 22.65 -1.00
C ASP A 49 -5.79 21.99 0.23
N HIS A 50 -5.40 20.72 0.14
CA HIS A 50 -4.88 19.94 1.28
C HIS A 50 -3.99 18.78 0.82
N ALA A 51 -3.13 18.25 1.73
CA ALA A 51 -2.36 17.05 1.49
C ALA A 51 -2.43 16.06 2.67
N VAL A 52 -2.58 14.75 2.37
CA VAL A 52 -2.61 13.67 3.39
C VAL A 52 -1.74 12.51 2.91
N TYR A 53 -0.76 12.10 3.71
CA TYR A 53 0.08 10.95 3.39
C TYR A 53 0.14 9.92 4.52
N GLY A 54 0.13 8.65 4.13
CA GLY A 54 0.48 7.54 5.00
C GLY A 54 1.99 7.42 5.13
N HIS A 55 2.51 7.32 6.36
CA HIS A 55 3.91 7.05 6.64
C HIS A 55 4.02 6.43 8.04
N VAL A 56 4.75 5.34 8.19
CA VAL A 56 4.77 4.52 9.41
C VAL A 56 6.10 4.63 10.14
N ILE A 57 7.22 4.43 9.44
CA ILE A 57 8.55 4.33 10.03
C ILE A 57 9.35 5.58 9.66
N HIS A 58 9.44 6.53 10.58
CA HIS A 58 10.22 7.75 10.37
C HIS A 58 11.71 7.44 10.37
N THR A 59 12.41 7.84 9.33
CA THR A 59 13.83 7.55 9.08
C THR A 59 14.75 8.72 9.38
N GLU A 60 14.17 9.93 9.41
CA GLU A 60 14.87 11.19 9.71
C GLU A 60 13.88 12.21 10.31
N PRO A 61 14.36 13.32 10.94
CA PRO A 61 13.48 14.32 11.57
C PRO A 61 12.46 14.97 10.62
N ARG A 62 12.80 15.12 9.33
CA ARG A 62 11.92 15.69 8.30
C ARG A 62 10.69 14.84 8.04
N ASP A 63 10.74 13.54 8.32
CA ASP A 63 9.63 12.61 8.10
C ASP A 63 8.42 12.88 8.98
N MET A 64 8.60 13.52 10.14
CA MET A 64 7.48 14.01 10.97
C MET A 64 6.61 15.07 10.26
N TYR A 65 7.16 15.69 9.22
CA TYR A 65 6.51 16.71 8.40
C TYR A 65 6.31 16.23 6.96
N SER A 66 6.43 14.93 6.67
CA SER A 66 6.50 14.40 5.30
C SER A 66 5.41 14.93 4.38
N PRO A 67 4.09 14.97 4.73
CA PRO A 67 3.08 15.47 3.80
C PRO A 67 3.27 16.97 3.49
N ARG A 68 3.68 17.74 4.49
CA ARG A 68 3.93 19.18 4.31
C ARG A 68 5.16 19.44 3.44
N CYS A 69 6.25 18.72 3.70
CA CYS A 69 7.46 18.81 2.88
C CYS A 69 7.20 18.41 1.43
N ILE A 70 6.47 17.30 1.22
CA ILE A 70 6.10 16.79 -0.10
C ILE A 70 5.22 17.80 -0.82
N SER A 71 4.14 18.29 -0.18
CA SER A 71 3.17 19.18 -0.82
C SER A 71 3.79 20.51 -1.25
N ILE A 72 4.59 21.15 -0.40
CA ILE A 72 5.26 22.41 -0.74
C ILE A 72 6.28 22.20 -1.87
N ALA A 73 7.10 21.16 -1.79
CA ALA A 73 8.08 20.86 -2.84
C ALA A 73 7.42 20.43 -4.17
N ALA A 74 6.19 19.90 -4.11
CA ALA A 74 5.39 19.60 -5.30
C ALA A 74 4.65 20.81 -5.86
N GLY A 75 4.70 21.97 -5.20
CA GLY A 75 4.18 23.24 -5.70
C GLY A 75 2.81 23.67 -5.13
N LEU A 76 2.28 22.99 -4.10
CA LEU A 76 1.07 23.46 -3.42
C LEU A 76 1.33 24.81 -2.73
N ALA A 77 0.27 25.61 -2.59
CA ALA A 77 0.36 26.89 -1.91
C ALA A 77 0.68 26.72 -0.41
N ASP A 78 1.36 27.72 0.18
CA ASP A 78 1.65 27.74 1.63
C ASP A 78 0.38 27.69 2.49
N SER A 79 -0.74 28.14 1.97
CA SER A 79 -2.05 28.07 2.63
C SER A 79 -2.67 26.68 2.66
N ALA A 80 -2.20 25.71 1.85
CA ALA A 80 -2.71 24.34 1.85
C ALA A 80 -2.15 23.57 3.05
N PRO A 81 -2.95 23.21 4.07
CA PRO A 81 -2.46 22.43 5.20
C PRO A 81 -2.18 20.99 4.81
N ALA A 82 -1.44 20.27 5.66
CA ALA A 82 -1.10 18.89 5.44
C ALA A 82 -1.02 18.14 6.76
N PHE A 83 -1.41 16.84 6.75
CA PHE A 83 -1.18 15.97 7.90
C PHE A 83 -0.81 14.54 7.46
N GLN A 84 -0.18 13.83 8.37
CA GLN A 84 0.25 12.46 8.22
C GLN A 84 -0.68 11.53 8.97
N VAL A 85 -0.93 10.35 8.39
CA VAL A 85 -1.65 9.27 9.06
C VAL A 85 -0.76 8.05 9.23
N ASN A 86 -0.86 7.42 10.38
CA ASN A 86 -0.27 6.12 10.67
C ASN A 86 -1.38 5.15 11.09
N ARG A 87 -1.75 4.26 10.20
CA ARG A 87 -2.59 3.08 10.42
C ARG A 87 -1.82 1.85 9.96
N LEU A 88 -0.51 1.79 10.23
CA LEU A 88 0.37 0.73 9.79
C LEU A 88 0.18 0.43 8.29
N CYS A 89 0.04 -0.85 7.91
CA CYS A 89 -0.15 -1.27 6.50
C CYS A 89 -1.28 -0.50 5.78
N GLY A 90 -2.35 -0.12 6.49
CA GLY A 90 -3.50 0.59 5.95
C GLY A 90 -3.32 2.09 5.73
N SER A 91 -2.15 2.67 6.04
CA SER A 91 -1.95 4.13 6.04
C SER A 91 -2.23 4.78 4.69
N GLY A 92 -1.80 4.17 3.58
CA GLY A 92 -2.04 4.71 2.23
C GLY A 92 -3.54 4.75 1.86
N LEU A 93 -4.31 3.70 2.15
CA LEU A 93 -5.77 3.73 1.96
C LEU A 93 -6.45 4.67 2.95
N GLN A 94 -5.95 4.77 4.20
CA GLN A 94 -6.46 5.74 5.17
C GLN A 94 -6.24 7.18 4.72
N ALA A 95 -5.11 7.50 4.11
CA ALA A 95 -4.87 8.82 3.53
C ALA A 95 -5.93 9.17 2.47
N ILE A 96 -6.27 8.23 1.61
CA ILE A 96 -7.35 8.38 0.61
C ILE A 96 -8.70 8.58 1.29
N VAL A 97 -9.05 7.76 2.30
CA VAL A 97 -10.32 7.94 3.05
C VAL A 97 -10.35 9.29 3.77
N SER A 98 -9.24 9.72 4.36
CA SER A 98 -9.17 11.04 5.01
C SER A 98 -9.36 12.18 4.00
N ALA A 99 -8.81 12.06 2.79
CA ALA A 99 -9.06 13.02 1.70
C ALA A 99 -10.54 13.05 1.29
N VAL A 100 -11.17 11.87 1.18
CA VAL A 100 -12.63 11.76 0.92
C VAL A 100 -13.41 12.50 2.02
N GLN A 101 -13.08 12.28 3.29
CA GLN A 101 -13.75 12.91 4.42
C GLN A 101 -13.59 14.43 4.42
N LEU A 102 -12.39 14.96 4.14
CA LEU A 102 -12.15 16.42 4.01
C LEU A 102 -13.04 17.03 2.92
N ILE A 103 -13.17 16.36 1.77
CA ILE A 103 -14.01 16.85 0.67
C ILE A 103 -15.50 16.75 1.04
N GLN A 104 -15.94 15.67 1.67
CA GLN A 104 -17.33 15.47 2.11
C GLN A 104 -17.77 16.53 3.13
N LEU A 105 -16.85 16.94 4.03
CA LEU A 105 -17.09 17.96 5.05
C LEU A 105 -16.91 19.38 4.51
N SER A 106 -16.54 19.55 3.24
CA SER A 106 -16.27 20.84 2.60
C SER A 106 -15.07 21.60 3.18
N ASP A 107 -14.15 20.89 3.85
CA ASP A 107 -12.87 21.45 4.32
C ASP A 107 -11.87 21.60 3.15
N ALA A 108 -12.07 20.86 2.07
CA ALA A 108 -11.28 20.92 0.84
C ALA A 108 -12.16 20.57 -0.36
N LYS A 109 -11.75 20.99 -1.58
CA LYS A 109 -12.35 20.58 -2.85
C LYS A 109 -11.43 19.70 -3.68
N ALA A 110 -10.12 19.81 -3.49
CA ALA A 110 -9.12 18.92 -4.06
C ALA A 110 -8.05 18.60 -3.02
N VAL A 111 -7.64 17.32 -2.97
CA VAL A 111 -6.68 16.82 -1.99
C VAL A 111 -5.63 15.97 -2.67
N LEU A 112 -4.36 16.22 -2.37
CA LEU A 112 -3.24 15.34 -2.66
C LEU A 112 -3.17 14.27 -1.58
N ALA A 113 -3.50 13.03 -1.92
CA ALA A 113 -3.47 11.89 -1.00
C ALA A 113 -2.42 10.87 -1.45
N GLY A 114 -1.74 10.24 -0.52
CA GLY A 114 -0.72 9.26 -0.89
C GLY A 114 -0.20 8.45 0.28
N GLY A 115 0.94 7.82 0.04
CA GLY A 115 1.70 7.13 1.06
C GLY A 115 3.13 6.94 0.61
N VAL A 116 4.04 6.93 1.58
CA VAL A 116 5.46 6.71 1.34
C VAL A 116 6.05 5.86 2.45
N GLU A 117 6.97 4.97 2.08
CA GLU A 117 7.77 4.20 3.02
C GLU A 117 9.11 3.84 2.41
N VAL A 118 10.18 4.05 3.15
CA VAL A 118 11.52 3.56 2.81
C VAL A 118 12.00 2.68 3.98
N MET A 119 11.55 1.43 3.97
CA MET A 119 11.82 0.48 5.07
C MET A 119 13.31 0.17 5.18
N SER A 120 14.06 0.28 4.07
CA SER A 120 15.52 0.15 4.04
C SER A 120 16.24 1.16 4.93
N ARG A 121 15.58 2.26 5.32
CA ARG A 121 16.12 3.30 6.20
C ARG A 121 15.57 3.22 7.62
N GLY A 122 14.84 2.17 7.98
CA GLY A 122 14.27 2.01 9.32
C GLY A 122 15.34 2.26 10.40
N PRO A 123 15.12 3.18 11.37
CA PRO A 123 16.12 3.57 12.32
C PRO A 123 16.27 2.55 13.44
N TYR A 124 17.43 2.58 14.09
CA TYR A 124 17.62 1.97 15.39
C TYR A 124 17.43 3.01 16.49
N ILE A 125 16.71 2.69 17.56
CA ILE A 125 16.54 3.58 18.72
C ILE A 125 17.32 3.09 19.92
N LEU A 126 17.75 4.05 20.72
CA LEU A 126 18.50 3.87 21.95
C LEU A 126 17.69 4.41 23.13
N PRO A 127 16.75 3.62 23.71
CA PRO A 127 15.73 4.13 24.65
C PRO A 127 16.29 4.81 25.89
N THR A 128 17.44 4.32 26.38
CA THR A 128 18.04 4.80 27.63
C THR A 128 19.00 5.98 27.45
N HIS A 129 19.41 6.32 26.21
CA HIS A 129 20.50 7.26 25.96
C HIS A 129 20.16 8.73 26.22
N ARG A 130 18.89 9.13 26.19
CA ARG A 130 18.49 10.53 26.43
C ARG A 130 18.96 11.06 27.80
N TRP A 131 18.98 10.20 28.79
CA TRP A 131 19.39 10.55 30.17
C TRP A 131 20.74 9.95 30.55
N GLY A 132 21.46 9.38 29.58
CA GLY A 132 22.76 8.70 29.76
C GLY A 132 22.58 7.27 30.25
N ALA A 133 23.24 6.32 29.59
CA ALA A 133 23.41 4.97 30.10
C ALA A 133 24.54 5.00 31.15
N ARG A 134 24.19 4.99 32.45
CA ARG A 134 25.16 5.26 33.53
C ARG A 134 26.12 4.11 33.76
N MET A 135 25.66 2.87 33.72
CA MET A 135 26.49 1.66 33.98
C MET A 135 25.78 0.42 33.43
N GLY A 136 26.54 -0.46 32.78
CA GLY A 136 26.04 -1.69 32.15
C GLY A 136 25.71 -1.53 30.68
N ASP A 137 25.28 -2.64 30.05
CA ASP A 137 24.92 -2.68 28.64
C ASP A 137 23.60 -1.92 28.35
N SER A 138 23.51 -1.39 27.15
CA SER A 138 22.34 -0.67 26.67
C SER A 138 21.82 -1.34 25.40
N GLY A 139 20.53 -1.70 25.40
CA GLY A 139 19.87 -2.30 24.24
C GLY A 139 19.65 -1.31 23.10
N VAL A 140 19.71 -1.81 21.87
CA VAL A 140 19.35 -1.11 20.63
C VAL A 140 18.13 -1.80 20.05
N ILE A 141 17.09 -1.02 19.67
CA ILE A 141 15.84 -1.54 19.10
C ILE A 141 15.78 -1.17 17.64
N ASP A 142 15.63 -2.19 16.77
CA ASP A 142 15.36 -2.02 15.35
C ASP A 142 13.89 -1.64 15.15
N MET A 143 13.60 -0.41 14.70
CA MET A 143 12.26 0.08 14.53
C MET A 143 11.55 -0.50 13.29
N MET A 144 12.30 -0.96 12.28
CA MET A 144 11.73 -1.67 11.14
C MET A 144 11.17 -3.02 11.60
N VAL A 145 11.94 -3.80 12.34
CA VAL A 145 11.47 -5.06 12.94
C VAL A 145 10.39 -4.79 13.98
N GLY A 146 10.51 -3.71 14.76
CA GLY A 146 9.51 -3.28 15.75
C GLY A 146 8.13 -3.02 15.14
N ALA A 147 8.08 -2.41 13.96
CA ALA A 147 6.81 -2.19 13.24
C ALA A 147 6.15 -3.49 12.75
N LEU A 148 6.92 -4.59 12.65
CA LEU A 148 6.46 -5.92 12.24
C LEU A 148 6.16 -6.83 13.44
N HIS A 149 6.22 -6.32 14.68
CA HIS A 149 5.85 -7.04 15.89
C HIS A 149 4.51 -6.56 16.44
N ASP A 150 3.70 -7.52 16.86
CA ASP A 150 2.41 -7.26 17.48
C ASP A 150 2.61 -6.71 18.90
N PRO A 151 1.94 -5.59 19.27
CA PRO A 151 2.11 -4.97 20.59
C PRO A 151 1.35 -5.71 21.70
N PHE A 152 0.49 -6.69 21.38
CA PHE A 152 -0.31 -7.46 22.34
C PHE A 152 0.36 -8.78 22.73
N GLY A 153 1.63 -8.99 22.34
CA GLY A 153 2.41 -10.15 22.77
C GLY A 153 2.27 -11.38 21.87
N ILE A 154 1.71 -11.24 20.67
CA ILE A 154 1.60 -12.35 19.69
C ILE A 154 2.97 -12.68 19.09
N GLY A 155 3.84 -11.67 18.92
CA GLY A 155 5.14 -11.79 18.27
C GLY A 155 5.18 -11.15 16.89
N HIS A 156 6.07 -11.63 16.03
CA HIS A 156 6.19 -11.13 14.65
C HIS A 156 4.90 -11.36 13.85
N MET A 157 4.57 -10.45 12.91
CA MET A 157 3.37 -10.57 12.06
C MET A 157 3.28 -11.92 11.34
N GLY A 158 4.40 -12.56 11.03
CA GLY A 158 4.43 -13.92 10.47
C GLY A 158 3.81 -14.98 11.38
N ILE A 159 3.85 -14.80 12.72
CA ILE A 159 3.14 -15.69 13.66
C ILE A 159 1.63 -15.53 13.52
N THR A 160 1.14 -14.32 13.26
CA THR A 160 -0.29 -14.11 12.99
C THR A 160 -0.72 -14.80 11.67
N ALA A 161 0.18 -14.91 10.69
CA ALA A 161 -0.06 -15.65 9.45
C ALA A 161 -0.10 -17.17 9.68
N GLU A 162 0.78 -17.71 10.55
CA GLU A 162 0.69 -19.11 11.00
C GLU A 162 -0.65 -19.40 11.69
N ASN A 163 -1.10 -18.49 12.56
CA ASN A 163 -2.42 -18.62 13.21
C ASN A 163 -3.57 -18.63 12.19
N VAL A 164 -3.51 -17.78 11.16
CA VAL A 164 -4.51 -17.76 10.09
C VAL A 164 -4.46 -19.07 9.29
N ALA A 165 -3.26 -19.56 8.95
CA ALA A 165 -3.11 -20.83 8.24
C ALA A 165 -3.76 -21.98 9.03
N GLN A 166 -3.54 -22.03 10.34
CA GLN A 166 -4.12 -23.04 11.23
C GLN A 166 -5.64 -22.89 11.36
N ASP A 167 -6.14 -21.71 11.70
CA ASP A 167 -7.56 -21.47 12.01
C ASP A 167 -8.47 -21.61 10.77
N TYR A 168 -7.95 -21.38 9.57
CA TYR A 168 -8.71 -21.40 8.30
C TYR A 168 -8.33 -22.55 7.37
N ASP A 169 -7.54 -23.53 7.86
CA ASP A 169 -7.11 -24.73 7.13
C ASP A 169 -6.43 -24.38 5.78
N ILE A 170 -5.46 -23.46 5.83
CA ILE A 170 -4.67 -23.09 4.64
C ILE A 170 -3.38 -23.90 4.65
N SER A 171 -3.23 -24.78 3.65
CA SER A 171 -2.07 -25.65 3.54
C SER A 171 -0.83 -24.92 3.02
N ARG A 172 0.36 -25.48 3.30
CA ARG A 172 1.62 -25.00 2.72
C ARG A 172 1.57 -25.03 1.18
N ALA A 173 1.03 -26.09 0.59
CA ALA A 173 0.92 -26.23 -0.86
C ALA A 173 0.08 -25.10 -1.47
N SER A 174 -1.10 -24.81 -0.92
CA SER A 174 -1.94 -23.72 -1.42
C SER A 174 -1.29 -22.34 -1.26
N MET A 175 -0.49 -22.12 -0.22
CA MET A 175 0.27 -20.88 -0.05
C MET A 175 1.39 -20.74 -1.09
N ASP A 176 2.11 -21.81 -1.39
CA ASP A 176 3.18 -21.81 -2.37
C ASP A 176 2.64 -21.69 -3.81
N GLU A 177 1.50 -22.34 -4.12
CA GLU A 177 0.77 -22.15 -5.38
C GLU A 177 0.34 -20.69 -5.57
N PHE A 178 -0.27 -20.08 -4.53
CA PHE A 178 -0.67 -18.68 -4.56
C PHE A 178 0.52 -17.75 -4.79
N ALA A 179 1.64 -17.99 -4.10
CA ALA A 179 2.85 -17.16 -4.22
C ALA A 179 3.49 -17.30 -5.62
N ALA A 180 3.58 -18.51 -6.17
CA ALA A 180 4.08 -18.73 -7.53
C ALA A 180 3.19 -18.02 -8.57
N GLU A 181 1.87 -18.10 -8.41
CA GLU A 181 0.93 -17.43 -9.30
C GLU A 181 1.07 -15.89 -9.21
N SER A 182 1.23 -15.31 -8.00
CA SER A 182 1.48 -13.87 -7.83
C SER A 182 2.73 -13.43 -8.58
N GLN A 183 3.83 -14.18 -8.49
CA GLN A 183 5.08 -13.94 -9.22
C GLN A 183 4.90 -14.02 -10.73
N ALA A 184 4.22 -15.05 -11.23
CA ALA A 184 3.97 -15.24 -12.65
C ALA A 184 3.13 -14.09 -13.25
N ARG A 185 2.07 -13.68 -12.54
CA ARG A 185 1.20 -12.55 -12.91
C ARG A 185 1.97 -11.24 -12.96
N ALA A 186 2.77 -10.95 -11.93
CA ALA A 186 3.56 -9.73 -11.87
C ALA A 186 4.61 -9.67 -13.01
N SER A 187 5.30 -10.77 -13.27
CA SER A 187 6.26 -10.88 -14.37
C SER A 187 5.61 -10.67 -15.73
N THR A 188 4.44 -11.28 -15.95
CA THR A 188 3.66 -11.11 -17.17
C THR A 188 3.22 -9.66 -17.35
N ALA A 189 2.67 -9.04 -16.29
CA ALA A 189 2.20 -7.66 -16.31
C ALA A 189 3.33 -6.66 -16.58
N GLN A 190 4.50 -6.86 -15.95
CA GLN A 190 5.68 -6.03 -16.18
C GLN A 190 6.18 -6.15 -17.61
N SER A 191 6.28 -7.38 -18.15
CA SER A 191 6.71 -7.65 -19.53
C SER A 191 5.74 -7.08 -20.58
N ALA A 192 4.42 -7.10 -20.26
CA ALA A 192 3.38 -6.53 -21.11
C ALA A 192 3.27 -4.99 -20.97
N GLY A 193 4.03 -4.37 -20.08
CA GLY A 193 4.03 -2.93 -19.86
C GLY A 193 2.80 -2.37 -19.13
N TYR A 194 2.03 -3.21 -18.40
CA TYR A 194 0.80 -2.77 -17.70
C TYR A 194 1.08 -1.78 -16.56
N PHE A 195 2.31 -1.70 -16.09
CA PHE A 195 2.72 -0.75 -15.04
C PHE A 195 3.28 0.56 -15.58
N LYS A 196 3.57 0.66 -16.90
CA LYS A 196 4.29 1.78 -17.49
C LYS A 196 3.64 3.14 -17.23
N ASP A 197 2.32 3.22 -17.40
CA ASP A 197 1.60 4.51 -17.30
C ASP A 197 1.40 4.96 -15.84
N GLN A 198 1.55 4.06 -14.87
CA GLN A 198 1.39 4.34 -13.45
C GLN A 198 2.72 4.64 -12.74
N ILE A 199 3.83 4.09 -13.24
CA ILE A 199 5.17 4.29 -12.67
C ILE A 199 5.77 5.60 -13.17
N VAL A 200 6.32 6.38 -12.25
CA VAL A 200 7.12 7.58 -12.54
C VAL A 200 8.59 7.17 -12.59
N PRO A 201 9.23 7.20 -13.76
CA PRO A 201 10.66 6.96 -13.86
C PRO A 201 11.44 8.01 -13.09
N MET A 202 12.47 7.59 -12.38
CA MET A 202 13.32 8.53 -11.64
C MET A 202 14.78 8.12 -11.67
N THR A 203 15.67 9.07 -11.47
CA THR A 203 17.09 8.82 -11.26
C THR A 203 17.36 8.80 -9.77
N VAL A 204 17.90 7.70 -9.26
CA VAL A 204 18.22 7.52 -7.83
C VAL A 204 19.71 7.32 -7.65
N LYS A 205 20.22 7.70 -6.48
CA LYS A 205 21.62 7.50 -6.12
C LYS A 205 21.83 6.11 -5.52
N GLN A 206 22.77 5.35 -6.08
CA GLN A 206 23.33 4.15 -5.44
C GLN A 206 24.80 4.40 -5.15
N GLY A 207 25.12 4.85 -3.96
CA GLY A 207 26.44 5.33 -3.61
C GLY A 207 26.82 6.54 -4.47
N ARG A 208 27.84 6.39 -5.37
CA ARG A 208 28.30 7.46 -6.28
C ARG A 208 27.70 7.40 -7.67
N LYS A 209 26.86 6.42 -7.97
CA LYS A 209 26.27 6.21 -9.31
C LYS A 209 24.84 6.70 -9.33
N ASP A 210 24.45 7.29 -10.47
CA ASP A 210 23.07 7.54 -10.83
C ASP A 210 22.51 6.29 -11.51
N VAL A 211 21.35 5.81 -11.02
CA VAL A 211 20.66 4.63 -11.54
C VAL A 211 19.27 5.05 -11.98
N HIS A 212 18.91 4.68 -13.19
CA HIS A 212 17.55 4.85 -13.69
C HIS A 212 16.65 3.79 -13.07
N PHE A 213 15.60 4.23 -12.38
CA PHE A 213 14.71 3.38 -11.60
C PHE A 213 13.26 3.54 -12.10
N GLU A 214 12.77 2.54 -12.83
CA GLU A 214 11.46 2.55 -13.49
C GLU A 214 10.74 1.20 -13.50
N SER A 215 11.33 0.19 -12.83
CA SER A 215 10.78 -1.17 -12.78
C SER A 215 10.77 -1.71 -11.37
N ASP A 216 9.71 -2.44 -11.00
CA ASP A 216 9.59 -3.09 -9.71
C ASP A 216 10.70 -4.14 -9.53
N GLU A 217 11.57 -3.98 -8.51
CA GLU A 217 12.79 -4.77 -8.32
C GLU A 217 12.55 -6.16 -7.73
N PHE A 218 11.41 -6.39 -7.08
CA PHE A 218 11.20 -7.57 -6.24
C PHE A 218 10.66 -8.77 -7.01
N ILE A 219 10.21 -8.59 -8.25
CA ILE A 219 9.62 -9.64 -9.09
C ILE A 219 10.65 -10.73 -9.39
N ARG A 220 10.27 -11.99 -9.19
CA ARG A 220 11.05 -13.20 -9.46
C ARG A 220 10.23 -14.15 -10.33
N GLY A 221 10.12 -13.82 -11.62
CA GLY A 221 9.23 -14.50 -12.57
C GLY A 221 9.52 -15.99 -12.80
N GLU A 222 10.73 -16.45 -12.44
CA GLU A 222 11.13 -17.86 -12.51
C GLU A 222 10.72 -18.70 -11.28
N THR A 223 10.03 -18.08 -10.32
CA THR A 223 9.58 -18.79 -9.11
C THR A 223 8.58 -19.89 -9.45
N THR A 224 8.83 -21.12 -8.97
CA THR A 224 7.93 -22.26 -9.12
C THR A 224 7.49 -22.82 -7.77
N VAL A 225 6.41 -23.57 -7.74
CA VAL A 225 5.92 -24.26 -6.54
C VAL A 225 6.99 -25.18 -5.97
N GLU A 226 7.72 -25.92 -6.84
CA GLU A 226 8.80 -26.81 -6.44
C GLU A 226 9.92 -26.04 -5.72
N SER A 227 10.31 -24.88 -6.25
CA SER A 227 11.34 -24.05 -5.61
C SER A 227 10.88 -23.50 -4.24
N LEU A 228 9.62 -23.09 -4.13
CA LEU A 228 9.03 -22.60 -2.88
C LEU A 228 8.91 -23.72 -1.84
N SER A 229 8.55 -24.92 -2.23
CA SER A 229 8.36 -26.07 -1.33
C SER A 229 9.63 -26.45 -0.55
N THR A 230 10.81 -26.10 -1.09
CA THR A 230 12.11 -26.35 -0.44
C THR A 230 12.46 -25.35 0.66
N LEU A 231 11.75 -24.24 0.74
CA LEU A 231 12.03 -23.18 1.71
C LEU A 231 11.64 -23.61 3.12
N ARG A 232 12.49 -23.24 4.08
CA ARG A 232 12.22 -23.49 5.51
C ARG A 232 11.20 -22.47 6.05
N PRO A 233 10.39 -22.87 7.04
CA PRO A 233 9.57 -21.91 7.79
C PRO A 233 10.40 -20.76 8.33
N ALA A 234 9.85 -19.53 8.25
CA ALA A 234 10.57 -18.31 8.62
C ALA A 234 10.24 -17.81 10.04
N PHE A 235 9.06 -18.14 10.58
CA PHE A 235 8.54 -17.52 11.79
C PHE A 235 8.31 -18.49 12.94
N ALA A 236 8.01 -19.75 12.65
CA ALA A 236 7.82 -20.81 13.64
C ALA A 236 8.63 -22.06 13.23
N LYS A 237 9.15 -22.80 14.21
CA LYS A 237 10.04 -23.96 13.97
C LYS A 237 9.39 -25.00 13.03
N ASP A 238 8.12 -25.32 13.29
CA ASP A 238 7.34 -26.30 12.53
C ASP A 238 6.18 -25.59 11.77
N GLY A 239 6.42 -24.34 11.34
CA GLY A 239 5.45 -23.49 10.66
C GLY A 239 5.31 -23.82 9.17
N LEU A 240 4.38 -23.10 8.54
CA LEU A 240 4.06 -23.22 7.12
C LEU A 240 4.45 -21.97 6.32
N VAL A 241 4.60 -20.81 7.02
CA VAL A 241 4.89 -19.53 6.40
C VAL A 241 6.39 -19.37 6.18
N THR A 242 6.76 -19.05 4.94
CA THR A 242 8.15 -18.93 4.50
C THR A 242 8.43 -17.53 3.95
N ALA A 243 9.69 -17.21 3.70
CA ALA A 243 10.06 -15.99 2.99
C ALA A 243 9.52 -15.94 1.56
N GLY A 244 9.26 -17.09 0.93
CA GLY A 244 8.75 -17.17 -0.45
C GLY A 244 7.24 -17.01 -0.57
N ASN A 245 6.47 -17.28 0.50
CA ASN A 245 5.01 -17.10 0.54
C ASN A 245 4.58 -15.94 1.47
N SER A 246 5.50 -15.00 1.69
CA SER A 246 5.32 -13.74 2.42
C SER A 246 5.71 -12.56 1.55
N SER A 247 5.15 -11.38 1.81
CA SER A 247 5.62 -10.14 1.18
C SER A 247 7.03 -9.79 1.63
N GLY A 248 7.74 -9.01 0.83
CA GLY A 248 9.05 -8.47 1.16
C GLY A 248 8.99 -7.26 2.08
N ILE A 249 10.17 -6.85 2.53
CA ILE A 249 10.45 -5.53 3.11
C ILE A 249 10.86 -4.65 1.94
N ASN A 250 10.16 -3.53 1.71
CA ASN A 250 10.27 -2.79 0.48
C ASN A 250 10.22 -1.27 0.69
N ASP A 251 10.60 -0.55 -0.36
CA ASP A 251 10.62 0.89 -0.43
C ASP A 251 9.71 1.36 -1.57
N GLY A 252 8.91 2.41 -1.37
CA GLY A 252 8.04 2.91 -2.42
C GLY A 252 7.11 4.03 -1.98
N THR A 253 6.44 4.63 -2.97
CA THR A 253 5.46 5.69 -2.75
C THR A 253 4.39 5.69 -3.84
N ALA A 254 3.22 6.23 -3.51
CA ALA A 254 2.20 6.57 -4.50
C ALA A 254 1.46 7.84 -4.08
N SER A 255 0.99 8.58 -5.09
CA SER A 255 0.28 9.85 -4.95
C SER A 255 -0.94 9.88 -5.85
N LEU A 256 -2.07 10.30 -5.30
CA LEU A 256 -3.33 10.45 -5.99
C LEU A 256 -3.87 11.86 -5.78
N ILE A 257 -4.61 12.37 -6.76
CA ILE A 257 -5.40 13.59 -6.58
C ILE A 257 -6.87 13.23 -6.54
N LEU A 258 -7.53 13.60 -5.44
CA LEU A 258 -8.98 13.49 -5.30
C LEU A 258 -9.61 14.87 -5.42
N ALA A 259 -10.78 14.95 -6.08
CA ALA A 259 -11.51 16.20 -6.22
C ALA A 259 -13.03 15.98 -6.25
N ASP A 260 -13.78 17.02 -5.90
CA ASP A 260 -15.23 17.08 -6.11
C ASP A 260 -15.59 17.41 -7.57
N ALA A 261 -16.86 17.27 -7.91
CA ALA A 261 -17.38 17.55 -9.26
C ALA A 261 -17.18 19.03 -9.67
N ASP A 262 -17.30 19.96 -8.74
CA ASP A 262 -17.15 21.41 -9.02
C ASP A 262 -15.72 21.73 -9.43
N LYS A 263 -14.74 21.18 -8.70
CA LYS A 263 -13.30 21.37 -9.00
C LYS A 263 -12.95 20.77 -10.36
N ILE A 264 -13.50 19.58 -10.67
CA ILE A 264 -13.32 18.91 -11.98
C ILE A 264 -13.88 19.79 -13.10
N ALA A 265 -15.11 20.25 -12.95
CA ALA A 265 -15.78 21.08 -13.98
C ALA A 265 -15.05 22.42 -14.20
N SER A 266 -14.62 23.08 -13.12
CA SER A 266 -13.95 24.40 -13.21
C SER A 266 -12.59 24.37 -13.88
N HIS A 267 -11.93 23.19 -13.96
CA HIS A 267 -10.60 23.01 -14.56
C HIS A 267 -10.62 22.09 -15.77
N ASN A 268 -11.79 21.61 -16.21
CA ASN A 268 -11.94 20.60 -17.29
C ASN A 268 -11.08 19.35 -17.05
N ALA A 269 -10.92 18.95 -15.80
CA ALA A 269 -10.17 17.76 -15.44
C ALA A 269 -10.93 16.48 -15.85
N THR A 270 -10.19 15.41 -16.14
CA THR A 270 -10.77 14.13 -16.55
C THR A 270 -10.72 13.16 -15.37
N PRO A 271 -11.86 12.72 -14.84
CA PRO A 271 -11.86 11.76 -13.76
C PRO A 271 -11.42 10.37 -14.24
N LEU A 272 -10.67 9.67 -13.39
CA LEU A 272 -10.22 8.29 -13.63
C LEU A 272 -11.18 7.26 -13.02
N ALA A 273 -11.67 7.56 -11.81
CA ALA A 273 -12.60 6.73 -11.06
C ALA A 273 -13.38 7.58 -10.06
N ARG A 274 -14.56 7.12 -9.65
CA ARG A 274 -15.34 7.67 -8.53
C ARG A 274 -15.16 6.79 -7.31
N ILE A 275 -15.00 7.37 -6.12
CA ILE A 275 -15.08 6.65 -4.86
C ILE A 275 -16.53 6.29 -4.59
N VAL A 276 -16.84 4.99 -4.46
CA VAL A 276 -18.20 4.51 -4.20
C VAL A 276 -18.45 4.40 -2.71
N SER A 277 -17.56 3.71 -2.02
CA SER A 277 -17.67 3.47 -0.58
C SER A 277 -16.31 3.11 0.03
N TYR A 278 -16.27 3.08 1.35
CA TYR A 278 -15.16 2.51 2.10
C TYR A 278 -15.66 1.81 3.37
N GLY A 279 -14.87 0.89 3.89
CA GLY A 279 -15.19 0.16 5.10
C GLY A 279 -13.96 -0.10 5.96
N PHE A 280 -14.20 -0.29 7.25
CA PHE A 280 -13.21 -0.65 8.25
C PHE A 280 -13.63 -1.92 8.96
N GLY A 281 -12.66 -2.70 9.41
CA GLY A 281 -12.92 -3.90 10.20
C GLY A 281 -11.95 -4.02 11.38
N GLY A 282 -12.42 -4.62 12.46
CA GLY A 282 -11.60 -5.05 13.58
C GLY A 282 -11.74 -6.54 13.79
N VAL A 283 -10.64 -7.23 14.09
CA VAL A 283 -10.56 -8.67 14.39
C VAL A 283 -9.57 -8.90 15.51
N PRO A 284 -9.56 -10.08 16.17
CA PRO A 284 -8.51 -10.38 17.14
C PRO A 284 -7.11 -10.24 16.53
N ALA A 285 -6.19 -9.58 17.25
CA ALA A 285 -4.84 -9.30 16.79
C ALA A 285 -4.08 -10.56 16.33
N ARG A 286 -4.32 -11.71 17.00
CA ARG A 286 -3.69 -12.99 16.65
C ARG A 286 -3.98 -13.48 15.22
N VAL A 287 -5.06 -13.00 14.62
CA VAL A 287 -5.47 -13.30 13.24
C VAL A 287 -5.68 -12.00 12.44
N MET A 288 -4.77 -11.03 12.62
CA MET A 288 -4.89 -9.70 12.00
C MET A 288 -5.11 -9.76 10.48
N GLY A 289 -4.60 -10.83 9.84
CA GLY A 289 -4.76 -11.08 8.40
C GLY A 289 -6.21 -11.15 7.93
N MET A 290 -7.17 -11.39 8.85
CA MET A 290 -8.60 -11.47 8.53
C MET A 290 -9.34 -10.12 8.55
N GLY A 291 -8.67 -9.03 8.92
CA GLY A 291 -9.23 -7.67 8.91
C GLY A 291 -9.91 -7.24 7.61
N PRO A 292 -9.42 -7.63 6.43
CA PRO A 292 -10.07 -7.35 5.14
C PRO A 292 -11.51 -7.86 5.04
N VAL A 293 -11.85 -8.98 5.70
CA VAL A 293 -13.19 -9.58 5.60
C VAL A 293 -14.28 -8.62 6.09
N PRO A 294 -14.30 -8.21 7.39
CA PRO A 294 -15.31 -7.27 7.85
C PRO A 294 -15.20 -5.88 7.18
N ALA A 295 -14.01 -5.44 6.79
CA ALA A 295 -13.83 -4.18 6.09
C ALA A 295 -14.47 -4.20 4.69
N SER A 296 -14.29 -5.28 3.94
CA SER A 296 -14.87 -5.46 2.60
C SER A 296 -16.38 -5.63 2.67
N GLN A 297 -16.89 -6.40 3.64
CA GLN A 297 -18.33 -6.56 3.86
C GLN A 297 -19.00 -5.20 4.13
N MET A 298 -18.42 -4.37 5.00
CA MET A 298 -18.92 -3.02 5.28
C MET A 298 -18.88 -2.14 4.01
N ALA A 299 -17.81 -2.18 3.22
CA ALA A 299 -17.69 -1.39 2.00
C ALA A 299 -18.73 -1.82 0.96
N LEU A 300 -18.94 -3.12 0.77
CA LEU A 300 -19.95 -3.67 -0.14
C LEU A 300 -21.36 -3.30 0.29
N GLU A 301 -21.68 -3.44 1.58
CA GLU A 301 -22.98 -3.06 2.14
C GLU A 301 -23.28 -1.57 1.89
N ARG A 302 -22.32 -0.68 2.17
CA ARG A 302 -22.46 0.76 1.93
C ARG A 302 -22.62 1.11 0.45
N ALA A 303 -22.03 0.33 -0.44
CA ALA A 303 -22.17 0.48 -1.88
C ALA A 303 -23.48 -0.11 -2.44
N GLY A 304 -24.18 -0.96 -1.68
CA GLY A 304 -25.28 -1.77 -2.19
C GLY A 304 -24.84 -2.80 -3.23
N LEU A 305 -23.60 -3.28 -3.11
CA LEU A 305 -22.96 -4.24 -4.03
C LEU A 305 -22.67 -5.56 -3.33
N THR A 306 -22.43 -6.58 -4.15
CA THR A 306 -21.93 -7.90 -3.75
C THR A 306 -20.55 -8.15 -4.33
N VAL A 307 -19.88 -9.21 -3.92
CA VAL A 307 -18.57 -9.59 -4.50
C VAL A 307 -18.67 -9.92 -5.99
N ASN A 308 -19.84 -10.37 -6.47
CA ASN A 308 -20.06 -10.70 -7.88
C ASN A 308 -20.16 -9.46 -8.80
N ASP A 309 -20.33 -8.28 -8.23
CA ASP A 309 -20.35 -7.01 -8.97
C ASP A 309 -18.92 -6.48 -9.22
N LEU A 310 -17.91 -7.06 -8.55
CA LEU A 310 -16.53 -6.63 -8.65
C LEU A 310 -15.82 -7.32 -9.81
N ALA A 311 -15.17 -6.55 -10.68
CA ALA A 311 -14.38 -7.05 -11.80
C ALA A 311 -12.89 -7.20 -11.46
N VAL A 312 -12.38 -6.42 -10.49
CA VAL A 312 -11.01 -6.48 -10.00
C VAL A 312 -10.97 -6.24 -8.49
N VAL A 313 -10.20 -7.05 -7.80
CA VAL A 313 -9.91 -6.87 -6.37
C VAL A 313 -8.40 -6.82 -6.18
N GLU A 314 -7.88 -5.69 -5.75
CA GLU A 314 -6.49 -5.56 -5.26
C GLU A 314 -6.51 -5.83 -3.75
N SER A 315 -6.21 -7.06 -3.38
CA SER A 315 -6.09 -7.52 -1.99
C SER A 315 -4.63 -7.60 -1.60
N ASN A 316 -4.20 -6.86 -0.58
CA ASN A 316 -2.79 -6.88 -0.19
C ASN A 316 -2.37 -8.28 0.27
N GLU A 317 -1.26 -8.77 -0.28
CA GLU A 317 -0.68 -10.08 0.02
C GLU A 317 0.43 -9.94 1.07
N ALA A 318 0.07 -9.56 2.30
CA ALA A 318 1.06 -9.52 3.38
C ALA A 318 1.68 -10.92 3.60
N PHE A 319 0.83 -11.93 3.54
CA PHE A 319 1.17 -13.37 3.59
C PHE A 319 0.20 -14.16 2.71
N ALA A 320 0.67 -15.19 2.03
CA ALA A 320 -0.20 -16.07 1.23
C ALA A 320 -1.30 -16.73 2.10
N ALA A 321 -0.98 -17.13 3.34
CA ALA A 321 -1.95 -17.66 4.30
C ALA A 321 -3.15 -16.72 4.46
N GLN A 322 -2.87 -15.43 4.70
CA GLN A 322 -3.89 -14.41 4.87
C GLN A 322 -4.67 -14.17 3.56
N ALA A 323 -3.97 -14.05 2.42
CA ALA A 323 -4.62 -13.77 1.13
C ALA A 323 -5.56 -14.90 0.70
N CYS A 324 -5.15 -16.16 0.86
CA CYS A 324 -5.98 -17.34 0.62
C CYS A 324 -7.21 -17.37 1.55
N ALA A 325 -7.02 -17.13 2.85
CA ALA A 325 -8.10 -17.16 3.83
C ALA A 325 -9.13 -16.04 3.57
N VAL A 326 -8.68 -14.81 3.26
CA VAL A 326 -9.55 -13.68 2.92
C VAL A 326 -10.38 -13.98 1.66
N SER A 327 -9.72 -14.47 0.58
CA SER A 327 -10.42 -14.83 -0.66
C SER A 327 -11.46 -15.91 -0.43
N LYS A 328 -11.14 -16.95 0.35
CA LYS A 328 -12.06 -18.03 0.73
C LYS A 328 -13.26 -17.49 1.53
N GLN A 329 -13.04 -16.62 2.53
CA GLN A 329 -14.09 -16.09 3.39
C GLN A 329 -15.02 -15.10 2.68
N LEU A 330 -14.50 -14.33 1.72
CA LEU A 330 -15.30 -13.41 0.93
C LEU A 330 -15.94 -14.06 -0.30
N GLY A 331 -15.54 -15.31 -0.66
CA GLY A 331 -16.01 -15.99 -1.86
C GLY A 331 -15.52 -15.32 -3.15
N LEU A 332 -14.30 -14.78 -3.15
CA LEU A 332 -13.72 -14.12 -4.31
C LEU A 332 -13.25 -15.14 -5.35
N ASP A 333 -13.54 -14.87 -6.61
CA ASP A 333 -12.95 -15.62 -7.72
C ASP A 333 -11.46 -15.26 -7.86
N ALA A 334 -10.61 -16.26 -7.94
CA ALA A 334 -9.16 -16.07 -8.04
C ALA A 334 -8.74 -15.29 -9.30
N SER A 335 -9.55 -15.31 -10.37
CA SER A 335 -9.27 -14.60 -11.63
C SER A 335 -9.37 -13.07 -11.52
N ILE A 336 -10.16 -12.56 -10.55
CA ILE A 336 -10.31 -11.12 -10.32
C ILE A 336 -9.38 -10.58 -9.25
N VAL A 337 -8.77 -11.45 -8.42
CA VAL A 337 -7.88 -11.06 -7.32
C VAL A 337 -6.46 -10.87 -7.83
N ASN A 338 -5.88 -9.70 -7.62
CA ASN A 338 -4.50 -9.35 -7.97
C ASN A 338 -4.09 -9.84 -9.37
N PRO A 339 -4.81 -9.46 -10.43
CA PRO A 339 -4.59 -10.02 -11.77
C PRO A 339 -3.21 -9.71 -12.35
N ASN A 340 -2.53 -8.72 -11.79
CA ASN A 340 -1.17 -8.32 -12.15
C ASN A 340 -0.15 -8.59 -11.02
N GLY A 341 -0.41 -9.62 -10.21
CA GLY A 341 0.38 -9.94 -9.02
C GLY A 341 0.16 -8.96 -7.87
N GLY A 342 0.48 -9.38 -6.65
CA GLY A 342 0.35 -8.61 -5.42
C GLY A 342 1.66 -8.46 -4.67
N ALA A 343 1.59 -8.19 -3.38
CA ALA A 343 2.75 -7.80 -2.57
C ALA A 343 3.80 -8.90 -2.39
N ILE A 344 3.46 -10.17 -2.55
CA ILE A 344 4.45 -11.27 -2.54
C ILE A 344 5.42 -11.11 -3.70
N ALA A 345 4.95 -10.66 -4.86
CA ALA A 345 5.77 -10.44 -6.03
C ALA A 345 6.30 -9.01 -6.15
N LEU A 346 5.47 -8.01 -5.84
CA LEU A 346 5.80 -6.59 -6.04
C LEU A 346 6.47 -5.96 -4.81
N GLY A 347 6.11 -6.42 -3.61
CA GLY A 347 6.59 -5.85 -2.36
C GLY A 347 5.52 -5.09 -1.56
N HIS A 348 5.87 -4.81 -0.27
CA HIS A 348 4.96 -4.19 0.69
C HIS A 348 5.61 -3.04 1.47
N PRO A 349 5.86 -1.87 0.84
CA PRO A 349 6.26 -0.66 1.57
C PRO A 349 5.08 -0.18 2.42
N VAL A 350 5.10 -0.50 3.73
CA VAL A 350 3.90 -0.55 4.60
C VAL A 350 3.03 0.71 4.53
N GLY A 351 3.58 1.90 4.68
CA GLY A 351 2.82 3.16 4.64
C GLY A 351 2.33 3.56 3.25
N ALA A 352 2.97 3.04 2.19
CA ALA A 352 2.66 3.38 0.79
C ALA A 352 1.69 2.38 0.14
N THR A 353 1.68 1.13 0.57
CA THR A 353 1.01 0.02 -0.13
C THR A 353 -0.45 0.31 -0.45
N GLY A 354 -1.20 0.92 0.49
CA GLY A 354 -2.60 1.25 0.25
C GLY A 354 -2.81 2.17 -0.95
N ALA A 355 -1.96 3.18 -1.12
CA ALA A 355 -2.00 4.08 -2.26
C ALA A 355 -1.50 3.41 -3.56
N ILE A 356 -0.52 2.49 -3.45
CA ILE A 356 -0.01 1.70 -4.57
C ILE A 356 -1.10 0.77 -5.13
N ILE A 357 -1.78 -0.01 -4.28
CA ILE A 357 -2.83 -0.93 -4.74
C ILE A 357 -4.05 -0.18 -5.27
N MET A 358 -4.39 0.99 -4.72
CA MET A 358 -5.43 1.85 -5.30
C MET A 358 -5.03 2.35 -6.69
N THR A 359 -3.79 2.77 -6.87
CA THR A 359 -3.27 3.15 -8.20
C THR A 359 -3.36 1.99 -9.18
N LYS A 360 -2.89 0.79 -8.80
CA LYS A 360 -3.00 -0.41 -9.63
C LYS A 360 -4.45 -0.73 -10.00
N LEU A 361 -5.37 -0.65 -9.03
CA LEU A 361 -6.80 -0.91 -9.25
C LEU A 361 -7.41 0.02 -10.28
N VAL A 362 -7.15 1.34 -10.18
CA VAL A 362 -7.63 2.33 -11.14
C VAL A 362 -7.17 1.99 -12.56
N TYR A 363 -5.87 1.74 -12.75
CA TYR A 363 -5.32 1.44 -14.06
C TYR A 363 -5.82 0.11 -14.62
N GLU A 364 -5.95 -0.93 -13.81
CA GLU A 364 -6.39 -2.24 -14.26
C GLU A 364 -7.87 -2.26 -14.68
N LEU A 365 -8.76 -1.63 -13.89
CA LEU A 365 -10.16 -1.48 -14.27
C LEU A 365 -10.32 -0.73 -15.60
N ARG A 366 -9.59 0.38 -15.76
CA ARG A 366 -9.61 1.17 -17.00
C ARG A 366 -9.03 0.40 -18.18
N ARG A 367 -7.94 -0.32 -17.99
CA ARG A 367 -7.34 -1.17 -19.03
C ARG A 367 -8.28 -2.25 -19.52
N ARG A 368 -9.06 -2.86 -18.61
CA ARG A 368 -10.07 -3.88 -18.94
C ARG A 368 -11.39 -3.28 -19.43
N GLY A 369 -11.61 -2.00 -19.25
CA GLY A 369 -12.90 -1.36 -19.51
C GLY A 369 -14.01 -1.83 -18.56
N GLU A 370 -13.64 -2.23 -17.34
CA GLU A 370 -14.53 -2.74 -16.31
C GLU A 370 -15.03 -1.64 -15.38
N ARG A 371 -16.04 -1.93 -14.57
CA ARG A 371 -16.75 -0.92 -13.78
C ARG A 371 -16.27 -0.86 -12.33
N TYR A 372 -16.61 -1.86 -11.53
CA TYR A 372 -16.35 -1.85 -10.09
C TYR A 372 -15.12 -2.62 -9.71
N GLY A 373 -14.36 -2.08 -8.78
CA GLY A 373 -13.27 -2.79 -8.16
C GLY A 373 -13.06 -2.36 -6.72
N MET A 374 -12.34 -3.19 -5.99
CA MET A 374 -12.09 -3.01 -4.57
C MET A 374 -10.59 -3.12 -4.25
N ALA A 375 -10.07 -2.16 -3.48
CA ALA A 375 -8.78 -2.30 -2.81
C ALA A 375 -9.03 -2.64 -1.34
N THR A 376 -8.39 -3.69 -0.83
CA THR A 376 -8.54 -4.14 0.55
C THR A 376 -7.22 -4.61 1.14
N MET A 377 -7.03 -4.43 2.46
CA MET A 377 -5.81 -4.88 3.13
C MET A 377 -5.99 -5.11 4.62
N CYS A 378 -5.20 -6.04 5.14
CA CYS A 378 -5.02 -6.27 6.56
C CYS A 378 -4.08 -5.23 7.19
N ILE A 379 -4.19 -5.06 8.49
CA ILE A 379 -3.43 -4.08 9.25
C ILE A 379 -3.00 -4.72 10.57
N GLY A 380 -1.75 -4.57 10.93
CA GLY A 380 -1.22 -5.03 12.22
C GLY A 380 -2.08 -4.58 13.41
N GLY A 381 -2.16 -5.41 14.45
CA GLY A 381 -3.02 -5.18 15.60
C GLY A 381 -4.48 -5.60 15.40
N GLY A 382 -4.82 -6.28 14.29
CA GLY A 382 -6.16 -6.84 14.07
C GLY A 382 -7.15 -5.89 13.42
N GLN A 383 -6.78 -5.22 12.33
CA GLN A 383 -7.66 -4.28 11.62
C GLN A 383 -7.68 -4.58 10.11
N GLY A 384 -8.64 -3.99 9.42
CA GLY A 384 -8.76 -3.99 7.96
C GLY A 384 -9.34 -2.68 7.42
N ILE A 385 -9.06 -2.40 6.16
CA ILE A 385 -9.59 -1.26 5.42
C ILE A 385 -9.86 -1.68 3.98
N SER A 386 -10.98 -1.20 3.42
CA SER A 386 -11.38 -1.45 2.03
C SER A 386 -11.96 -0.19 1.40
N ILE A 387 -11.74 0.00 0.11
CA ILE A 387 -12.33 1.08 -0.70
C ILE A 387 -12.83 0.46 -2.00
N ILE A 388 -14.06 0.82 -2.39
CA ILE A 388 -14.67 0.45 -3.69
C ILE A 388 -14.69 1.68 -4.60
N ILE A 389 -14.30 1.49 -5.85
CA ILE A 389 -14.33 2.52 -6.90
C ILE A 389 -15.16 2.10 -8.10
N ASP A 390 -15.61 3.09 -8.87
CA ASP A 390 -16.36 2.95 -10.13
C ASP A 390 -15.62 3.71 -11.24
N THR A 391 -15.29 3.07 -12.35
CA THR A 391 -14.61 3.70 -13.50
C THR A 391 -15.53 3.98 -14.68
N LYS A 392 -16.81 3.64 -14.59
CA LYS A 392 -17.85 4.03 -15.57
C LYS A 392 -18.54 5.30 -15.09
N LEU A 393 -17.99 6.44 -15.49
CA LEU A 393 -18.35 7.79 -15.06
C LEU A 393 -19.31 8.45 -16.04
#